data_512f4835093629ed9c7a4a1aa1f1fc87
#
_entry.id   512f4835093629ed9c7a4a1aa1f1fc87
#
_cell.length_a   1.000
_cell.length_b   1.000
_cell.length_c   1.000
_cell.angle_alpha   90.00
_cell.angle_beta   90.00
_cell.angle_gamma   90.00
#
_symmetry.space_group_name_H-M   'P 1'
#
loop_
_entity.id
_entity.type
_entity.pdbx_description
1 polymer ?
#
loop_
_entity_poly.entity_id
_entity_poly.type
_entity_poly.pdbx_seq_one_letter_code
_entity_poly.pdbx_strand_id
1 'polypeptide(L)'
;MNKRQEELLKRLHLKGIVEISEEANFFGVSGMTIRRDIRLLAKAGKVLITLKGAVPRSDVHEQAAASPPTPEKMAIAERALQLLKEEFPETKSIMLSTGSTVLEFSKLLAREDLPIAVLTNSLTVATTLFGGKTKVMLTGGELRNNSLDLIGPAAEQSLANYHVDILFTGCDGADAMQGFFYTADLNLANLENQSVKIAQTTVVLTTCDKFDRRSLARFANSSDIDYVITDRELTAEKKKMLATNGIKPLFSDPNELLKLK
;
A
#
# COMPACT_ATOMS: atom_id res chain seq x y z
N MET A 1 -28.34 -13.56 6.04
CA MET A 1 -28.11 -13.65 4.60
C MET A 1 -28.55 -15.04 4.14
N ASN A 2 -29.24 -15.15 3.00
CA ASN A 2 -29.65 -16.45 2.47
C ASN A 2 -28.65 -16.95 1.40
N LYS A 3 -28.73 -18.24 1.03
CA LYS A 3 -27.81 -18.89 0.06
C LYS A 3 -27.71 -18.14 -1.29
N ARG A 4 -28.84 -17.57 -1.77
CA ARG A 4 -28.85 -16.80 -3.02
C ARG A 4 -28.08 -15.49 -2.89
N GLN A 5 -28.20 -14.78 -1.77
CA GLN A 5 -27.45 -13.55 -1.48
C GLN A 5 -25.96 -13.80 -1.34
N GLU A 6 -25.56 -14.92 -0.76
CA GLU A 6 -24.16 -15.34 -0.67
C GLU A 6 -23.57 -15.62 -2.05
N GLU A 7 -24.30 -16.35 -2.89
CA GLU A 7 -23.88 -16.64 -4.23
C GLU A 7 -23.85 -15.39 -5.12
N LEU A 8 -24.83 -14.48 -4.96
CA LEU A 8 -24.85 -13.19 -5.65
C LEU A 8 -23.62 -12.35 -5.31
N LEU A 9 -23.18 -12.35 -4.05
CA LEU A 9 -21.96 -11.68 -3.64
C LEU A 9 -20.70 -12.30 -4.24
N LYS A 10 -20.58 -13.64 -4.25
CA LYS A 10 -19.46 -14.32 -4.91
C LYS A 10 -19.35 -13.97 -6.40
N ARG A 11 -20.47 -13.99 -7.09
CA ARG A 11 -20.53 -13.62 -8.51
C ARG A 11 -20.16 -12.16 -8.73
N LEU A 12 -20.62 -11.29 -7.83
CA LEU A 12 -20.28 -9.87 -7.86
C LEU A 12 -18.77 -9.63 -7.70
N HIS A 13 -18.11 -10.33 -6.76
CA HIS A 13 -16.67 -10.23 -6.57
C HIS A 13 -15.87 -10.79 -7.76
N LEU A 14 -16.36 -11.85 -8.40
CA LEU A 14 -15.71 -12.42 -9.58
C LEU A 14 -15.85 -11.56 -10.84
N LYS A 15 -17.03 -10.95 -11.04
CA LYS A 15 -17.35 -10.18 -12.25
C LYS A 15 -17.09 -8.68 -12.13
N GLY A 16 -16.95 -8.16 -10.91
CA GLY A 16 -16.89 -6.71 -10.63
C GLY A 16 -18.22 -5.96 -10.75
N ILE A 17 -19.21 -6.53 -11.42
CA ILE A 17 -20.56 -6.01 -11.59
C ILE A 17 -21.55 -7.16 -11.77
N VAL A 18 -22.78 -6.99 -11.27
CA VAL A 18 -23.91 -7.86 -11.56
C VAL A 18 -25.08 -7.06 -12.13
N GLU A 19 -25.69 -7.57 -13.18
CA GLU A 19 -26.91 -7.00 -13.76
C GLU A 19 -28.14 -7.77 -13.31
N ILE A 20 -29.23 -7.05 -12.96
CA ILE A 20 -30.47 -7.64 -12.46
C ILE A 20 -31.04 -8.66 -13.45
N SER A 21 -30.99 -8.37 -14.75
CA SER A 21 -31.48 -9.25 -15.81
C SER A 21 -30.70 -10.57 -15.92
N GLU A 22 -29.38 -10.51 -15.88
CA GLU A 22 -28.52 -11.69 -15.92
C GLU A 22 -28.70 -12.57 -14.69
N GLU A 23 -28.71 -11.95 -13.52
CA GLU A 23 -28.82 -12.68 -12.27
C GLU A 23 -30.23 -13.25 -12.05
N ALA A 24 -31.28 -12.56 -12.53
CA ALA A 24 -32.64 -13.09 -12.55
C ALA A 24 -32.74 -14.38 -13.38
N ASN A 25 -32.13 -14.40 -14.56
CA ASN A 25 -32.06 -15.58 -15.41
C ASN A 25 -31.21 -16.70 -14.76
N PHE A 26 -30.07 -16.37 -14.20
CA PHE A 26 -29.17 -17.34 -13.56
C PHE A 26 -29.84 -18.06 -12.37
N PHE A 27 -30.53 -17.29 -11.52
CA PHE A 27 -31.22 -17.84 -10.33
C PHE A 27 -32.62 -18.35 -10.60
N GLY A 28 -33.18 -18.20 -11.82
CA GLY A 28 -34.53 -18.59 -12.16
C GLY A 28 -35.60 -17.83 -11.38
N VAL A 29 -35.35 -16.55 -11.07
CA VAL A 29 -36.28 -15.70 -10.28
C VAL A 29 -36.61 -14.41 -11.03
N SER A 30 -37.62 -13.66 -10.53
CA SER A 30 -37.96 -12.37 -11.12
C SER A 30 -36.87 -11.32 -10.85
N GLY A 31 -36.71 -10.35 -11.77
CA GLY A 31 -35.80 -9.22 -11.56
C GLY A 31 -36.15 -8.41 -10.30
N MET A 32 -37.42 -8.43 -9.85
CA MET A 32 -37.83 -7.79 -8.60
C MET A 32 -37.24 -8.49 -7.39
N THR A 33 -37.10 -9.83 -7.44
CA THR A 33 -36.49 -10.64 -6.39
C THR A 33 -34.99 -10.31 -6.26
N ILE A 34 -34.28 -10.20 -7.39
CA ILE A 34 -32.86 -9.79 -7.39
C ILE A 34 -32.70 -8.35 -6.89
N ARG A 35 -33.58 -7.42 -7.31
CA ARG A 35 -33.56 -6.03 -6.77
C ARG A 35 -33.72 -6.00 -5.26
N ARG A 36 -34.59 -6.85 -4.70
CA ARG A 36 -34.80 -6.95 -3.26
C ARG A 36 -33.55 -7.48 -2.55
N ASP A 37 -32.93 -8.52 -3.09
CA ASP A 37 -31.67 -9.06 -2.54
C ASP A 37 -30.55 -8.02 -2.59
N ILE A 38 -30.36 -7.35 -3.70
CA ILE A 38 -29.38 -6.25 -3.86
C ILE A 38 -29.64 -5.15 -2.83
N ARG A 39 -30.90 -4.73 -2.61
CA ARG A 39 -31.24 -3.71 -1.59
C ARG A 39 -30.90 -4.18 -0.16
N LEU A 40 -31.14 -5.44 0.15
CA LEU A 40 -30.79 -6.00 1.46
C LEU A 40 -29.26 -6.05 1.65
N LEU A 41 -28.52 -6.41 0.60
CA LEU A 41 -27.05 -6.41 0.61
C LEU A 41 -26.49 -4.97 0.71
N ALA A 42 -27.13 -4.01 0.03
CA ALA A 42 -26.76 -2.59 0.14
C ALA A 42 -27.03 -2.02 1.53
N LYS A 43 -28.18 -2.37 2.13
CA LYS A 43 -28.50 -2.01 3.54
C LYS A 43 -27.51 -2.63 4.52
N ALA A 44 -26.99 -3.82 4.23
CA ALA A 44 -25.93 -4.48 4.99
C ALA A 44 -24.53 -3.95 4.66
N GLY A 45 -24.40 -2.91 3.85
CA GLY A 45 -23.13 -2.30 3.52
C GLY A 45 -22.24 -3.08 2.52
N LYS A 46 -22.74 -4.13 1.87
CA LYS A 46 -21.92 -5.05 1.06
C LYS A 46 -21.85 -4.72 -0.43
N VAL A 47 -22.80 -3.92 -0.94
CA VAL A 47 -22.86 -3.55 -2.36
C VAL A 47 -23.34 -2.12 -2.53
N LEU A 48 -22.99 -1.50 -3.65
CA LEU A 48 -23.57 -0.24 -4.13
C LEU A 48 -24.56 -0.53 -5.26
N ILE A 49 -25.74 0.06 -5.16
CA ILE A 49 -26.80 -0.08 -6.18
C ILE A 49 -26.46 0.79 -7.38
N THR A 50 -26.50 0.22 -8.58
CA THR A 50 -26.42 0.93 -9.85
C THR A 50 -27.77 0.94 -10.56
N LEU A 51 -27.87 1.68 -11.66
CA LEU A 51 -29.13 1.77 -12.44
C LEU A 51 -29.62 0.40 -12.92
N LYS A 52 -28.68 -0.51 -13.28
CA LYS A 52 -28.98 -1.82 -13.86
C LYS A 52 -28.72 -3.01 -12.92
N GLY A 53 -28.08 -2.79 -11.75
CA GLY A 53 -27.69 -3.89 -10.89
C GLY A 53 -26.97 -3.44 -9.62
N ALA A 54 -25.81 -4.02 -9.38
CA ALA A 54 -24.94 -3.67 -8.27
C ALA A 54 -23.46 -3.83 -8.64
N VAL A 55 -22.63 -3.03 -7.98
CA VAL A 55 -21.18 -3.20 -7.93
C VAL A 55 -20.79 -3.52 -6.50
N PRO A 56 -19.64 -4.18 -6.26
CA PRO A 56 -19.16 -4.35 -4.91
C PRO A 56 -19.15 -2.97 -4.23
N ARG A 57 -19.71 -2.89 -3.04
CA ARG A 57 -19.24 -1.85 -2.15
C ARG A 57 -17.84 -2.32 -1.80
N SER A 58 -16.87 -1.80 -2.49
CA SER A 58 -15.54 -1.83 -1.98
C SER A 58 -15.63 -1.12 -0.62
N ASP A 59 -15.63 -1.90 0.45
CA ASP A 59 -15.20 -1.36 1.72
C ASP A 59 -13.84 -0.80 1.41
N VAL A 60 -13.75 0.50 1.48
CA VAL A 60 -12.55 1.27 1.16
C VAL A 60 -11.35 0.72 1.95
N HIS A 61 -11.59 0.06 3.09
CA HIS A 61 -10.64 -0.77 3.83
C HIS A 61 -10.26 -2.10 3.16
N GLU A 62 -11.15 -2.72 2.37
CA GLU A 62 -10.83 -3.99 1.70
C GLU A 62 -10.05 -3.79 0.39
N GLN A 63 -10.15 -2.65 -0.30
CA GLN A 63 -9.40 -2.47 -1.55
C GLN A 63 -7.91 -2.14 -1.32
N ALA A 64 -7.57 -1.43 -0.26
CA ALA A 64 -6.17 -1.31 0.14
C ALA A 64 -5.66 -2.61 0.82
N ALA A 65 -6.59 -3.41 1.40
CA ALA A 65 -6.35 -4.75 1.94
C ALA A 65 -6.72 -5.89 0.97
N ALA A 66 -7.23 -5.61 -0.23
CA ALA A 66 -7.90 -6.55 -1.13
C ALA A 66 -6.99 -7.55 -1.85
N SER A 67 -5.69 -7.45 -1.68
CA SER A 67 -4.81 -8.58 -1.95
C SER A 67 -4.32 -9.12 -0.61
N PRO A 68 -4.54 -10.40 -0.28
CA PRO A 68 -3.89 -10.99 0.88
C PRO A 68 -2.39 -10.67 0.81
N PRO A 69 -1.75 -10.39 1.95
CA PRO A 69 -0.33 -10.09 1.96
C PRO A 69 0.42 -11.27 1.33
N THR A 70 1.21 -11.00 0.29
CA THR A 70 2.02 -12.05 -0.28
C THR A 70 3.21 -12.33 0.64
N PRO A 71 3.74 -13.57 0.67
CA PRO A 71 4.91 -13.91 1.47
C PRO A 71 6.08 -12.94 1.25
N GLU A 72 6.26 -12.48 0.01
CA GLU A 72 7.30 -11.52 -0.37
C GLU A 72 7.14 -10.19 0.37
N LYS A 73 5.94 -9.62 0.38
CA LYS A 73 5.68 -8.33 1.06
C LYS A 73 5.83 -8.45 2.56
N MET A 74 5.43 -9.58 3.14
CA MET A 74 5.62 -9.86 4.56
C MET A 74 7.10 -9.94 4.91
N ALA A 75 7.92 -10.66 4.12
CA ALA A 75 9.34 -10.75 4.33
C ALA A 75 10.05 -9.38 4.25
N ILE A 76 9.69 -8.56 3.25
CA ILE A 76 10.19 -7.19 3.13
C ILE A 76 9.82 -6.36 4.37
N ALA A 77 8.57 -6.45 4.83
CA ALA A 77 8.09 -5.71 5.99
C ALA A 77 8.85 -6.12 7.28
N GLU A 78 9.10 -7.41 7.49
CA GLU A 78 9.89 -7.91 8.63
C GLU A 78 11.34 -7.43 8.55
N ARG A 79 11.95 -7.44 7.37
CA ARG A 79 13.30 -6.93 7.18
C ARG A 79 13.38 -5.42 7.42
N ALA A 80 12.32 -4.66 7.06
CA ALA A 80 12.22 -3.23 7.37
C ALA A 80 12.14 -2.98 8.88
N LEU A 81 11.36 -3.80 9.61
CA LEU A 81 11.28 -3.72 11.07
C LEU A 81 12.62 -4.04 11.73
N GLN A 82 13.32 -5.07 11.22
CA GLN A 82 14.65 -5.42 11.68
C GLN A 82 15.63 -4.28 11.46
N LEU A 83 15.65 -3.68 10.25
CA LEU A 83 16.49 -2.52 9.94
C LEU A 83 16.24 -1.37 10.92
N LEU A 84 14.96 -1.05 11.17
CA LEU A 84 14.58 0.03 12.10
C LEU A 84 15.12 -0.23 13.51
N LYS A 85 15.00 -1.46 14.01
CA LYS A 85 15.42 -1.82 15.37
C LYS A 85 16.92 -1.91 15.54
N GLU A 86 17.63 -2.42 14.53
CA GLU A 86 19.06 -2.73 14.62
C GLU A 86 19.96 -1.55 14.22
N GLU A 87 19.64 -0.88 13.11
CA GLU A 87 20.48 0.20 12.59
C GLU A 87 20.01 1.59 13.05
N PHE A 88 18.73 1.73 13.46
CA PHE A 88 18.14 3.02 13.84
C PHE A 88 17.37 2.99 15.18
N PRO A 89 17.98 2.48 16.27
CA PRO A 89 17.28 2.32 17.57
C PRO A 89 16.84 3.63 18.21
N GLU A 90 17.47 4.74 17.84
CA GLU A 90 17.18 6.08 18.39
C GLU A 90 16.12 6.85 17.58
N THR A 91 15.51 6.23 16.57
CA THR A 91 14.48 6.85 15.72
C THR A 91 13.30 7.34 16.55
N LYS A 92 12.91 8.60 16.34
CA LYS A 92 11.78 9.26 17.01
C LYS A 92 10.63 9.55 16.06
N SER A 93 10.92 9.65 14.77
CA SER A 93 9.94 10.03 13.75
C SER A 93 10.17 9.26 12.45
N ILE A 94 9.11 8.71 11.90
CA ILE A 94 9.14 8.08 10.58
C ILE A 94 8.03 8.60 9.70
N MET A 95 8.23 8.58 8.40
CA MET A 95 7.16 8.72 7.44
C MET A 95 6.89 7.36 6.79
N LEU A 96 5.62 6.99 6.74
CA LEU A 96 5.12 5.83 6.01
C LEU A 96 4.28 6.33 4.86
N SER A 97 4.74 6.11 3.65
CA SER A 97 3.98 6.45 2.45
C SER A 97 2.87 5.43 2.18
N THR A 98 2.22 5.56 1.03
CA THR A 98 1.20 4.60 0.59
C THR A 98 1.85 3.37 -0.04
N GLY A 99 1.10 2.26 -0.09
CA GLY A 99 1.49 1.04 -0.76
C GLY A 99 1.31 -0.22 0.08
N SER A 100 1.05 -1.34 -0.61
CA SER A 100 0.71 -2.60 0.07
C SER A 100 1.85 -3.17 0.93
N THR A 101 3.11 -2.98 0.54
CA THR A 101 4.27 -3.42 1.35
C THR A 101 4.45 -2.53 2.58
N VAL A 102 4.28 -1.22 2.42
CA VAL A 102 4.31 -0.26 3.54
C VAL A 102 3.18 -0.53 4.53
N LEU A 103 1.99 -0.92 4.02
CA LEU A 103 0.88 -1.33 4.88
C LEU A 103 1.23 -2.58 5.71
N GLU A 104 1.89 -3.59 5.13
CA GLU A 104 2.33 -4.76 5.91
C GLU A 104 3.35 -4.36 6.98
N PHE A 105 4.27 -3.46 6.66
CA PHE A 105 5.21 -2.92 7.63
C PHE A 105 4.48 -2.16 8.77
N SER A 106 3.47 -1.36 8.45
CA SER A 106 2.67 -0.66 9.47
C SER A 106 1.92 -1.61 10.42
N LYS A 107 1.48 -2.77 9.93
CA LYS A 107 0.86 -3.81 10.77
C LYS A 107 1.86 -4.42 11.77
N LEU A 108 3.12 -4.58 11.39
CA LEU A 108 4.17 -5.02 12.30
C LEU A 108 4.48 -3.95 13.34
N LEU A 109 4.62 -2.69 12.90
CA LEU A 109 4.83 -1.55 13.82
C LEU A 109 3.72 -1.41 14.85
N ALA A 110 2.45 -1.62 14.46
CA ALA A 110 1.32 -1.57 15.38
C ALA A 110 1.40 -2.64 16.49
N ARG A 111 2.01 -3.81 16.20
CA ARG A 111 2.22 -4.89 17.19
C ARG A 111 3.37 -4.59 18.14
N GLU A 112 4.40 -3.91 17.65
CA GLU A 112 5.56 -3.53 18.47
C GLU A 112 5.27 -2.37 19.43
N ASP A 113 4.23 -1.58 19.13
CA ASP A 113 3.76 -0.46 19.94
C ASP A 113 4.89 0.51 20.36
N LEU A 114 5.72 0.87 19.37
CA LEU A 114 6.89 1.75 19.56
C LEU A 114 6.46 3.18 19.83
N PRO A 115 7.09 3.91 20.75
CA PRO A 115 6.77 5.30 21.08
C PRO A 115 7.36 6.29 20.07
N ILE A 116 7.08 6.09 18.78
CA ILE A 116 7.56 6.91 17.67
C ILE A 116 6.43 7.77 17.09
N ALA A 117 6.78 8.89 16.47
CA ALA A 117 5.84 9.67 15.67
C ALA A 117 5.82 9.14 14.24
N VAL A 118 4.63 8.90 13.70
CA VAL A 118 4.43 8.47 12.31
C VAL A 118 3.67 9.52 11.53
N LEU A 119 4.30 10.08 10.52
CA LEU A 119 3.67 10.90 9.49
C LEU A 119 3.25 9.98 8.34
N THR A 120 2.04 10.13 7.80
CA THR A 120 1.60 9.34 6.66
C THR A 120 0.61 10.10 5.78
N ASN A 121 0.62 9.81 4.49
CA ASN A 121 -0.43 10.23 3.57
C ASN A 121 -1.49 9.13 3.34
N SER A 122 -1.37 7.99 4.00
CA SER A 122 -2.24 6.83 3.82
C SER A 122 -3.25 6.69 4.96
N LEU A 123 -4.54 6.72 4.64
CA LEU A 123 -5.61 6.46 5.62
C LEU A 123 -5.55 5.02 6.15
N THR A 124 -5.15 4.05 5.33
CA THR A 124 -5.02 2.65 5.73
C THR A 124 -3.89 2.45 6.73
N VAL A 125 -2.75 3.10 6.52
CA VAL A 125 -1.64 3.12 7.49
C VAL A 125 -2.07 3.80 8.78
N ALA A 126 -2.70 4.98 8.69
CA ALA A 126 -3.15 5.72 9.85
C ALA A 126 -4.14 4.91 10.70
N THR A 127 -5.12 4.27 10.08
CA THR A 127 -6.10 3.43 10.79
C THR A 127 -5.48 2.15 11.36
N THR A 128 -4.46 1.59 10.73
CA THR A 128 -3.72 0.43 11.24
C THR A 128 -2.97 0.74 12.53
N LEU A 129 -2.41 1.95 12.64
CA LEU A 129 -1.63 2.39 13.80
C LEU A 129 -2.48 3.08 14.88
N PHE A 130 -3.76 3.36 14.59
CA PHE A 130 -4.64 4.07 15.51
C PHE A 130 -4.91 3.26 16.78
N GLY A 131 -4.82 3.91 17.94
CA GLY A 131 -5.12 3.30 19.25
C GLY A 131 -3.91 2.72 19.98
N GLY A 132 -2.72 2.67 19.36
CA GLY A 132 -1.45 2.32 20.00
C GLY A 132 -0.76 3.53 20.65
N LYS A 133 0.50 3.35 21.09
CA LYS A 133 1.35 4.44 21.64
C LYS A 133 1.94 5.34 20.56
N THR A 134 1.93 4.88 19.32
CA THR A 134 2.42 5.62 18.17
C THR A 134 1.58 6.89 17.95
N LYS A 135 2.24 8.04 17.91
CA LYS A 135 1.59 9.29 17.51
C LYS A 135 1.44 9.33 15.99
N VAL A 136 0.22 9.27 15.49
CA VAL A 136 -0.06 9.28 14.04
C VAL A 136 -0.48 10.67 13.58
N MET A 137 0.14 11.13 12.49
CA MET A 137 -0.16 12.40 11.83
C MET A 137 -0.44 12.14 10.35
N LEU A 138 -1.49 12.77 9.82
CA LEU A 138 -1.84 12.72 8.40
C LEU A 138 -1.40 14.01 7.71
N THR A 139 -0.89 13.90 6.48
CA THR A 139 -0.48 15.05 5.66
C THR A 139 -1.65 15.99 5.32
N GLY A 140 -2.91 15.48 5.34
CA GLY A 140 -4.01 16.18 4.71
C GLY A 140 -3.94 16.10 3.18
N GLY A 141 -4.82 16.82 2.47
CA GLY A 141 -4.87 16.82 1.01
C GLY A 141 -6.14 16.22 0.43
N GLU A 142 -6.13 15.94 -0.87
CA GLU A 142 -7.22 15.32 -1.61
C GLU A 142 -7.15 13.79 -1.48
N LEU A 143 -8.29 13.17 -1.12
CA LEU A 143 -8.38 11.73 -0.97
C LEU A 143 -8.56 11.03 -2.32
N ARG A 144 -7.63 10.15 -2.69
CA ARG A 144 -7.84 9.19 -3.79
C ARG A 144 -8.67 8.00 -3.30
N ASN A 145 -9.83 7.79 -3.92
CA ASN A 145 -10.79 6.77 -3.49
C ASN A 145 -10.31 5.32 -3.72
N ASN A 146 -9.43 5.09 -4.68
CA ASN A 146 -8.96 3.74 -5.05
C ASN A 146 -7.77 3.24 -4.23
N SER A 147 -7.00 4.12 -3.62
CA SER A 147 -5.79 3.80 -2.84
C SER A 147 -5.85 4.26 -1.39
N LEU A 148 -6.85 5.09 -1.05
CA LEU A 148 -7.05 5.68 0.28
C LEU A 148 -5.84 6.45 0.78
N ASP A 149 -5.23 7.17 -0.10
CA ASP A 149 -4.14 8.07 0.21
C ASP A 149 -4.49 9.53 -0.13
N LEU A 150 -3.81 10.41 0.54
CA LEU A 150 -3.97 11.86 0.43
C LEU A 150 -2.86 12.40 -0.47
N ILE A 151 -3.24 13.18 -1.48
CA ILE A 151 -2.33 13.76 -2.48
C ILE A 151 -2.65 15.22 -2.74
N GLY A 152 -1.92 15.81 -3.69
CA GLY A 152 -2.14 17.14 -4.21
C GLY A 152 -1.48 18.27 -3.41
N PRO A 153 -1.65 19.53 -3.87
CA PRO A 153 -0.88 20.67 -3.37
C PRO A 153 -0.97 20.88 -1.85
N ALA A 154 -2.12 20.60 -1.23
CA ALA A 154 -2.28 20.75 0.21
C ALA A 154 -1.46 19.72 0.99
N ALA A 155 -1.40 18.46 0.50
CA ALA A 155 -0.55 17.41 1.08
C ALA A 155 0.94 17.75 0.90
N GLU A 156 1.32 18.17 -0.30
CA GLU A 156 2.71 18.55 -0.63
C GLU A 156 3.19 19.73 0.22
N GLN A 157 2.37 20.78 0.34
CA GLN A 157 2.71 21.96 1.16
C GLN A 157 2.81 21.64 2.63
N SER A 158 1.98 20.73 3.15
CA SER A 158 2.05 20.35 4.56
C SER A 158 3.38 19.71 4.92
N LEU A 159 3.99 18.94 4.00
CA LEU A 159 5.27 18.26 4.21
C LEU A 159 6.41 19.24 4.49
N ALA A 160 6.38 20.45 3.94
CA ALA A 160 7.42 21.47 4.16
C ALA A 160 7.62 21.86 5.64
N ASN A 161 6.63 21.55 6.50
CA ASN A 161 6.69 21.83 7.93
C ASN A 161 7.23 20.67 8.77
N TYR A 162 7.58 19.56 8.14
CA TYR A 162 8.03 18.33 8.81
C TYR A 162 9.48 18.00 8.46
N HIS A 163 10.12 17.32 9.38
CA HIS A 163 11.35 16.58 9.17
C HIS A 163 11.18 15.24 9.88
N VAL A 164 11.58 14.13 9.21
CA VAL A 164 11.50 12.80 9.77
C VAL A 164 12.86 12.10 9.70
N ASP A 165 13.13 11.23 10.67
CA ASP A 165 14.38 10.49 10.69
C ASP A 165 14.44 9.51 9.51
N ILE A 166 13.33 8.80 9.24
CA ILE A 166 13.29 7.80 8.17
C ILE A 166 11.97 7.88 7.39
N LEU A 167 12.06 7.84 6.06
CA LEU A 167 10.95 7.57 5.15
C LEU A 167 10.99 6.10 4.73
N PHE A 168 9.87 5.40 4.88
CA PHE A 168 9.62 4.12 4.23
C PHE A 168 8.57 4.33 3.13
N THR A 169 8.96 4.09 1.88
CA THR A 169 8.09 4.25 0.73
C THR A 169 8.11 3.03 -0.17
N GLY A 170 7.10 2.89 -1.03
CA GLY A 170 7.04 1.89 -2.08
C GLY A 170 7.42 2.47 -3.44
N CYS A 171 7.42 1.63 -4.48
CA CYS A 171 7.46 2.09 -5.86
C CYS A 171 6.67 1.16 -6.78
N ASP A 172 6.28 1.64 -7.97
CA ASP A 172 5.64 0.84 -9.01
C ASP A 172 6.65 0.33 -10.04
N GLY A 173 7.84 0.89 -10.05
CA GLY A 173 8.96 0.48 -10.89
C GLY A 173 10.28 1.02 -10.38
N ALA A 174 11.37 0.31 -10.66
CA ALA A 174 12.73 0.69 -10.34
C ALA A 174 13.68 0.34 -11.50
N ASP A 175 14.60 1.24 -11.79
CA ASP A 175 15.68 1.04 -12.75
C ASP A 175 17.00 1.04 -11.99
N ALA A 176 17.52 -0.16 -11.68
CA ALA A 176 18.76 -0.30 -10.91
C ALA A 176 19.98 0.27 -11.64
N MET A 177 19.97 0.28 -12.98
CA MET A 177 21.09 0.77 -13.81
C MET A 177 21.19 2.29 -13.73
N GLN A 178 20.08 2.99 -13.73
CA GLN A 178 20.02 4.46 -13.68
C GLN A 178 19.77 4.99 -12.26
N GLY A 179 19.40 4.12 -11.33
CA GLY A 179 19.06 4.52 -9.96
C GLY A 179 17.77 5.34 -9.88
N PHE A 180 16.77 5.03 -10.73
CA PHE A 180 15.51 5.77 -10.78
C PHE A 180 14.36 4.96 -10.19
N PHE A 181 13.48 5.66 -9.48
CA PHE A 181 12.29 5.08 -8.85
C PHE A 181 11.02 5.78 -9.35
N TYR A 182 9.98 4.98 -9.64
CA TYR A 182 8.79 5.43 -10.34
C TYR A 182 7.50 5.05 -9.62
N THR A 183 6.47 5.89 -9.82
CA THR A 183 5.07 5.58 -9.48
C THR A 183 4.16 5.78 -10.69
N ALA A 184 2.95 5.20 -10.65
CA ALA A 184 1.99 5.26 -11.75
C ALA A 184 1.18 6.56 -11.79
N ASP A 185 1.26 7.40 -10.77
CA ASP A 185 0.47 8.62 -10.63
C ASP A 185 1.37 9.84 -10.44
N LEU A 186 1.12 10.90 -11.21
CA LEU A 186 1.95 12.11 -11.19
C LEU A 186 1.81 12.90 -9.88
N ASN A 187 0.60 12.99 -9.32
CA ASN A 187 0.37 13.70 -8.06
C ASN A 187 1.02 12.94 -6.90
N LEU A 188 0.98 11.60 -6.95
CA LEU A 188 1.72 10.79 -5.98
C LEU A 188 3.23 10.98 -6.15
N ALA A 189 3.74 11.04 -7.38
CA ALA A 189 5.17 11.28 -7.62
C ALA A 189 5.63 12.63 -7.04
N ASN A 190 4.81 13.67 -7.16
CA ASN A 190 5.12 14.99 -6.57
C ASN A 190 5.19 14.89 -5.04
N LEU A 191 4.21 14.24 -4.41
CA LEU A 191 4.20 14.05 -2.97
C LEU A 191 5.40 13.21 -2.49
N GLU A 192 5.69 12.09 -3.16
CA GLU A 192 6.85 11.24 -2.84
C GLU A 192 8.17 12.01 -2.98
N ASN A 193 8.31 12.83 -4.01
CA ASN A 193 9.48 13.67 -4.18
C ASN A 193 9.64 14.70 -3.04
N GLN A 194 8.55 15.24 -2.49
CA GLN A 194 8.63 16.08 -1.30
C GLN A 194 8.92 15.25 -0.04
N SER A 195 8.35 14.05 0.06
CA SER A 195 8.57 13.12 1.20
C SER A 195 10.05 12.75 1.34
N VAL A 196 10.72 12.48 0.23
CA VAL A 196 12.17 12.21 0.20
C VAL A 196 12.98 13.39 0.74
N LYS A 197 12.60 14.62 0.41
CA LYS A 197 13.35 15.83 0.85
C LYS A 197 13.24 16.12 2.33
N ILE A 198 12.20 15.66 3.00
CA ILE A 198 12.00 15.88 4.44
C ILE A 198 12.58 14.78 5.31
N ALA A 199 13.04 13.69 4.72
CA ALA A 199 13.61 12.54 5.42
C ALA A 199 15.14 12.62 5.50
N GLN A 200 15.70 12.23 6.65
CA GLN A 200 17.14 12.06 6.78
C GLN A 200 17.64 10.79 6.09
N THR A 201 16.84 9.72 6.15
CA THR A 201 17.12 8.44 5.51
C THR A 201 15.90 7.98 4.73
N THR A 202 16.07 7.52 3.50
CA THR A 202 14.99 6.98 2.67
C THR A 202 15.18 5.50 2.37
N VAL A 203 14.16 4.71 2.70
CA VAL A 203 14.10 3.27 2.49
C VAL A 203 12.98 2.92 1.52
N VAL A 204 13.31 2.33 0.38
CA VAL A 204 12.31 1.83 -0.59
C VAL A 204 12.02 0.36 -0.32
N LEU A 205 10.73 0.05 -0.11
CA LEU A 205 10.20 -1.31 0.09
C LEU A 205 9.58 -1.80 -1.21
N THR A 206 10.22 -2.73 -1.90
CA THR A 206 9.75 -3.15 -3.23
C THR A 206 10.05 -4.62 -3.51
N THR A 207 9.14 -5.29 -4.23
CA THR A 207 9.38 -6.66 -4.71
C THR A 207 10.33 -6.65 -5.91
N CYS A 208 11.12 -7.70 -6.07
CA CYS A 208 12.17 -7.78 -7.07
C CYS A 208 11.63 -7.73 -8.52
N ASP A 209 10.36 -8.11 -8.73
CA ASP A 209 9.71 -8.06 -10.04
C ASP A 209 9.45 -6.62 -10.55
N LYS A 210 9.58 -5.63 -9.68
CA LYS A 210 9.46 -4.20 -10.04
C LYS A 210 10.75 -3.60 -10.58
N PHE A 211 11.87 -4.26 -10.37
CA PHE A 211 13.11 -3.89 -11.05
C PHE A 211 12.96 -4.19 -12.56
N ASP A 212 13.50 -3.32 -13.40
CA ASP A 212 13.36 -3.30 -14.86
C ASP A 212 11.98 -2.86 -15.36
N ARG A 213 11.10 -2.41 -14.47
CA ARG A 213 9.85 -1.75 -14.87
C ARG A 213 9.98 -0.25 -14.69
N ARG A 214 9.59 0.47 -15.72
CA ARG A 214 9.38 1.92 -15.63
C ARG A 214 7.89 2.17 -15.52
N SER A 215 7.51 3.09 -14.63
CA SER A 215 6.15 3.58 -14.53
C SER A 215 6.07 5.02 -15.03
N LEU A 216 4.88 5.64 -14.94
CA LEU A 216 4.58 6.92 -15.58
C LEU A 216 5.48 8.07 -15.09
N ALA A 217 5.66 8.18 -13.78
CA ALA A 217 6.30 9.34 -13.17
C ALA A 217 7.46 8.93 -12.26
N ARG A 218 8.61 9.56 -12.44
CA ARG A 218 9.77 9.41 -11.58
C ARG A 218 9.59 10.30 -10.35
N PHE A 219 9.77 9.75 -9.16
CA PHE A 219 9.71 10.50 -7.91
C PHE A 219 11.07 10.66 -7.21
N ALA A 220 12.01 9.75 -7.46
CA ALA A 220 13.34 9.79 -6.85
C ALA A 220 14.42 9.29 -7.81
N ASN A 221 15.64 9.68 -7.53
CA ASN A 221 16.87 9.16 -8.14
C ASN A 221 17.78 8.56 -7.05
N SER A 222 18.90 8.00 -7.45
CA SER A 222 19.82 7.30 -6.55
C SER A 222 20.36 8.15 -5.40
N SER A 223 20.52 9.45 -5.58
CA SER A 223 20.99 10.33 -4.50
C SER A 223 19.94 10.58 -3.41
N ASP A 224 18.70 10.19 -3.66
CA ASP A 224 17.58 10.41 -2.78
C ASP A 224 17.24 9.16 -1.93
N ILE A 225 17.91 8.01 -2.20
CA ILE A 225 17.59 6.71 -1.63
C ILE A 225 18.82 6.11 -0.95
N ASP A 226 18.70 5.73 0.32
CA ASP A 226 19.79 5.11 1.09
C ASP A 226 19.70 3.59 1.06
N TYR A 227 18.48 3.04 1.16
CA TYR A 227 18.24 1.60 1.23
C TYR A 227 17.15 1.16 0.27
N VAL A 228 17.32 -0.02 -0.26
CA VAL A 228 16.26 -0.77 -0.96
C VAL A 228 16.11 -2.12 -0.29
N ILE A 229 14.90 -2.46 0.16
CA ILE A 229 14.58 -3.79 0.71
C ILE A 229 13.72 -4.55 -0.30
N THR A 230 14.14 -5.76 -0.68
CA THR A 230 13.43 -6.60 -1.64
C THR A 230 13.33 -8.06 -1.18
N ASP A 231 12.39 -8.81 -1.73
CA ASP A 231 12.00 -10.17 -1.34
C ASP A 231 13.02 -11.26 -1.72
N ARG A 232 13.94 -10.98 -2.61
CA ARG A 232 15.00 -11.92 -3.04
C ARG A 232 16.19 -11.17 -3.60
N GLU A 233 17.29 -11.91 -3.71
CA GLU A 233 18.51 -11.36 -4.25
C GLU A 233 18.35 -10.88 -5.70
N LEU A 234 18.79 -9.67 -5.94
CA LEU A 234 18.98 -9.13 -7.29
C LEU A 234 20.21 -9.77 -7.94
N THR A 235 20.29 -9.69 -9.28
CA THR A 235 21.48 -10.12 -10.01
C THR A 235 22.72 -9.36 -9.50
N ALA A 236 23.90 -9.98 -9.62
CA ALA A 236 25.15 -9.35 -9.20
C ALA A 236 25.39 -7.99 -9.85
N GLU A 237 24.96 -7.82 -11.12
CA GLU A 237 25.02 -6.56 -11.84
C GLU A 237 24.15 -5.49 -11.19
N LYS A 238 22.87 -5.77 -10.91
CA LYS A 238 21.95 -4.83 -10.26
C LYS A 238 22.43 -4.46 -8.86
N LYS A 239 22.90 -5.43 -8.06
CA LYS A 239 23.49 -5.15 -6.74
C LYS A 239 24.66 -4.18 -6.85
N LYS A 240 25.57 -4.44 -7.79
CA LYS A 240 26.73 -3.58 -8.06
C LYS A 240 26.31 -2.17 -8.46
N MET A 241 25.31 -2.05 -9.34
CA MET A 241 24.84 -0.74 -9.78
C MET A 241 24.17 0.05 -8.67
N LEU A 242 23.31 -0.58 -7.86
CA LEU A 242 22.73 0.07 -6.68
C LEU A 242 23.82 0.55 -5.73
N ALA A 243 24.80 -0.31 -5.39
CA ALA A 243 25.91 0.07 -4.53
C ALA A 243 26.79 1.20 -5.14
N THR A 244 27.04 1.18 -6.44
CA THR A 244 27.76 2.26 -7.14
C THR A 244 27.00 3.58 -7.07
N ASN A 245 25.67 3.52 -7.09
CA ASN A 245 24.78 4.65 -6.93
C ASN A 245 24.57 5.07 -5.46
N GLY A 246 25.30 4.47 -4.50
CA GLY A 246 25.19 4.79 -3.08
C GLY A 246 24.05 4.12 -2.33
N ILE A 247 23.25 3.28 -3.00
CA ILE A 247 22.10 2.60 -2.42
C ILE A 247 22.53 1.26 -1.81
N LYS A 248 22.16 1.00 -0.55
CA LYS A 248 22.43 -0.28 0.14
C LYS A 248 21.26 -1.25 -0.09
N PRO A 249 21.42 -2.28 -0.93
CA PRO A 249 20.37 -3.27 -1.13
C PRO A 249 20.35 -4.27 0.04
N LEU A 250 19.15 -4.51 0.58
CA LEU A 250 18.89 -5.52 1.61
C LEU A 250 17.91 -6.55 1.07
N PHE A 251 18.10 -7.81 1.46
CA PHE A 251 17.30 -8.92 0.97
C PHE A 251 16.57 -9.58 2.13
N SER A 252 15.38 -10.05 1.84
CA SER A 252 14.58 -10.89 2.73
C SER A 252 14.17 -12.16 1.98
N ASP A 253 14.33 -13.32 2.60
CA ASP A 253 13.88 -14.59 2.00
C ASP A 253 12.50 -14.95 2.53
N PRO A 254 11.45 -14.95 1.68
CA PRO A 254 10.12 -15.38 2.10
C PRO A 254 10.07 -16.80 2.67
N ASN A 255 11.04 -17.67 2.30
CA ASN A 255 11.09 -19.04 2.81
C ASN A 255 11.64 -19.14 4.24
N GLU A 256 12.39 -18.16 4.72
CA GLU A 256 12.83 -18.11 6.12
C GLU A 256 11.65 -17.93 7.08
N LEU A 257 10.64 -17.16 6.67
CA LEU A 257 9.39 -16.95 7.45
C LEU A 257 8.57 -18.23 7.62
N LEU A 258 8.63 -19.14 6.66
CA LEU A 258 7.92 -20.43 6.72
C LEU A 258 8.56 -21.41 7.70
N LYS A 259 9.83 -21.18 8.09
CA LYS A 259 10.56 -22.03 9.06
C LYS A 259 10.35 -21.62 10.51
N LEU A 260 9.78 -20.41 10.74
CA LEU A 260 9.54 -19.84 12.08
C LEU A 260 8.11 -20.02 12.58
N LYS A 261 7.22 -20.64 11.79
CA LYS A 261 5.85 -21.04 12.15
C LYS A 261 5.76 -22.56 12.36
#